data_534d0c09d3039562564508635dc41491
#
_entry.id   534d0c09d3039562564508635dc41491
#
_cell.length_a   1.000
_cell.length_b   1.000
_cell.length_c   1.000
_cell.angle_alpha   90.00
_cell.angle_beta   90.00
_cell.angle_gamma   90.00
#
_symmetry.space_group_name_H-M   'P 1'
#
loop_
_entity.id
_entity.type
_entity.pdbx_description
1 polymer ?
#
loop_
_entity_poly.entity_id
_entity_poly.type
_entity_poly.pdbx_seq_one_letter_code
_entity_poly.pdbx_strand_id
1 'polypeptide(L)'
;MDGESPFLIALMGMDNLRVLYFHQHFSTPQGAAGIRSYQMARNLVRNGHQVTMVCGSYGGGNTGLDTPFLTGKRTGQVDGIDIIELDLAYSNADGFVKRSLTFLKFAVKSIGIALRHNYDVVFATTTPLTAGIPGIFARWLRRKPFVFEVRDLWPELPKAMEVIKNPVVLGAMSSLEWLSYRSAHRCIGLSPGIVDGIASRGVPRERIQLVPNGCDVDIFRQVGNPWRPEGINDDQFMAVFTGTHGQANGLDAVVAAAEVLQNRGREDIKIALVGDGKLKPQIQEMARAKGLDNIVFHAPVPKQKLVDLMASADIGLQLLANVPAFYYGTSPNNFFDYISAGLPVLNNYPGWLAGLIQQHYCGYAVAPGDAEAFADTLEHAADNKRELKVKGQRAREL
;
A
#
# COMPACT_ATOMS: atom_id res chain seq x y z
N MET A 1 22.59 4.26 -14.21
CA MET A 1 23.23 5.45 -13.61
C MET A 1 22.45 6.65 -14.09
N ASP A 2 22.14 7.53 -13.17
CA ASP A 2 21.76 8.92 -13.35
C ASP A 2 20.29 9.25 -13.51
N GLY A 3 19.70 9.54 -12.40
CA GLY A 3 18.38 10.14 -12.26
C GLY A 3 18.04 10.56 -10.85
N GLU A 4 18.99 10.94 -10.04
CA GLU A 4 18.67 11.62 -8.78
C GLU A 4 18.03 12.96 -9.10
N SER A 5 16.77 13.12 -8.70
CA SER A 5 16.02 14.35 -8.91
C SER A 5 16.78 15.54 -8.31
N PRO A 6 16.98 16.65 -9.07
CA PRO A 6 17.62 17.86 -8.54
C PRO A 6 17.00 18.39 -7.24
N PHE A 7 15.76 18.00 -6.95
CA PHE A 7 15.05 18.35 -5.72
C PHE A 7 15.41 17.43 -4.54
N LEU A 8 15.60 16.13 -4.76
CA LEU A 8 16.20 15.23 -3.76
C LEU A 8 17.65 15.66 -3.50
N ILE A 9 18.41 16.00 -4.54
CA ILE A 9 19.76 16.55 -4.42
C ILE A 9 19.74 17.88 -3.67
N ALA A 10 18.78 18.78 -3.94
CA ALA A 10 18.64 20.06 -3.20
C ALA A 10 18.17 19.83 -1.75
N LEU A 11 17.33 18.84 -1.48
CA LEU A 11 16.97 18.43 -0.12
C LEU A 11 18.12 17.69 0.58
N MET A 12 18.88 16.85 -0.12
CA MET A 12 20.07 16.16 0.39
C MET A 12 21.26 17.10 0.59
N GLY A 13 21.30 18.26 -0.10
CA GLY A 13 22.28 19.30 0.08
C GLY A 13 21.93 20.38 1.13
N MET A 14 20.74 20.30 1.75
CA MET A 14 20.34 21.18 2.85
C MET A 14 20.37 20.38 4.16
N ASP A 15 21.42 20.54 4.93
CA ASP A 15 21.54 19.96 6.27
C ASP A 15 20.40 20.49 7.17
N ASN A 16 19.76 19.59 7.91
CA ASN A 16 18.82 19.92 9.00
C ASN A 16 17.50 20.61 8.62
N LEU A 17 16.78 20.14 7.58
CA LEU A 17 15.43 20.62 7.29
C LEU A 17 14.43 20.15 8.36
N ARG A 18 13.50 21.04 8.72
CA ARG A 18 12.33 20.72 9.53
C ARG A 18 11.16 20.41 8.61
N VAL A 19 10.72 19.15 8.61
CA VAL A 19 9.64 18.63 7.77
C VAL A 19 8.37 18.50 8.60
N LEU A 20 7.30 19.19 8.21
CA LEU A 20 5.96 18.97 8.78
C LEU A 20 5.19 18.00 7.88
N TYR A 21 4.96 16.79 8.36
CA TYR A 21 4.44 15.66 7.57
C TYR A 21 3.00 15.33 7.97
N PHE A 22 2.04 15.50 7.08
CA PHE A 22 0.63 15.20 7.29
C PHE A 22 0.26 13.83 6.70
N HIS A 23 -0.11 12.88 7.55
CA HIS A 23 -0.67 11.59 7.18
C HIS A 23 -1.72 11.14 8.19
N GLN A 24 -3.01 11.21 7.84
CA GLN A 24 -4.09 10.90 8.78
C GLN A 24 -4.03 9.48 9.32
N HIS A 25 -3.68 8.49 8.51
CA HIS A 25 -3.66 7.06 8.83
C HIS A 25 -2.25 6.54 9.16
N PHE A 26 -1.43 7.38 9.78
CA PHE A 26 -0.07 7.01 10.17
C PHE A 26 -0.06 5.83 11.14
N SER A 27 0.92 4.94 10.95
CA SER A 27 1.21 3.83 11.86
C SER A 27 2.70 3.54 11.89
N THR A 28 3.19 3.15 13.06
CA THR A 28 4.48 2.48 13.24
C THR A 28 4.36 0.98 12.91
N PRO A 29 5.46 0.22 12.84
CA PRO A 29 5.44 -1.24 12.63
C PRO A 29 4.67 -2.05 13.68
N GLN A 30 4.32 -1.44 14.82
CA GLN A 30 3.53 -2.06 15.89
C GLN A 30 2.03 -2.13 15.56
N GLY A 31 1.57 -1.39 14.54
CA GLY A 31 0.19 -1.44 14.06
C GLY A 31 0.02 -2.37 12.86
N ALA A 32 -1.24 -2.59 12.47
CA ALA A 32 -1.60 -3.42 11.32
C ALA A 32 -1.72 -2.63 10.01
N ALA A 33 -1.51 -1.31 10.03
CA ALA A 33 -1.59 -0.45 8.84
C ALA A 33 -0.27 -0.39 8.07
N GLY A 34 -0.33 0.11 6.82
CA GLY A 34 0.87 0.32 6.01
C GLY A 34 1.83 1.35 6.62
N ILE A 35 3.10 1.04 6.67
CA ILE A 35 4.15 1.79 7.37
C ILE A 35 4.98 2.72 6.46
N ARG A 36 4.55 2.95 5.20
CA ARG A 36 5.32 3.77 4.25
C ARG A 36 5.72 5.14 4.81
N SER A 37 4.78 5.89 5.38
CA SER A 37 5.07 7.22 5.94
C SER A 37 5.96 7.18 7.16
N TYR A 38 5.89 6.10 7.96
CA TYR A 38 6.85 5.86 9.04
C TYR A 38 8.27 5.65 8.47
N GLN A 39 8.44 4.79 7.47
CA GLN A 39 9.73 4.54 6.86
C GLN A 39 10.30 5.78 6.17
N MET A 40 9.47 6.54 5.46
CA MET A 40 9.86 7.83 4.87
C MET A 40 10.33 8.83 5.94
N ALA A 41 9.55 9.00 7.02
CA ALA A 41 9.90 9.89 8.13
C ALA A 41 11.19 9.47 8.83
N ARG A 42 11.34 8.15 9.12
CA ARG A 42 12.54 7.59 9.74
C ARG A 42 13.79 7.77 8.87
N ASN A 43 13.67 7.59 7.56
CA ASN A 43 14.78 7.82 6.65
C ASN A 43 15.17 9.31 6.58
N LEU A 44 14.21 10.24 6.60
CA LEU A 44 14.50 11.66 6.72
C LEU A 44 15.25 11.98 8.02
N VAL A 45 14.82 11.41 9.15
CA VAL A 45 15.52 11.56 10.44
C VAL A 45 16.95 11.01 10.38
N ARG A 46 17.15 9.81 9.80
CA ARG A 46 18.48 9.21 9.61
C ARG A 46 19.42 10.07 8.74
N ASN A 47 18.85 10.84 7.82
CA ASN A 47 19.58 11.78 6.97
C ASN A 47 19.73 13.18 7.61
N GLY A 48 19.51 13.33 8.91
CA GLY A 48 19.75 14.57 9.65
C GLY A 48 18.60 15.58 9.65
N HIS A 49 17.43 15.24 9.13
CA HIS A 49 16.27 16.13 9.12
C HIS A 49 15.42 15.95 10.39
N GLN A 50 14.73 17.01 10.80
CA GLN A 50 13.75 16.97 11.88
C GLN A 50 12.37 16.72 11.27
N VAL A 51 11.64 15.69 11.72
CA VAL A 51 10.33 15.35 11.18
C VAL A 51 9.27 15.45 12.26
N THR A 52 8.26 16.26 12.03
CA THR A 52 7.03 16.30 12.83
C THR A 52 5.89 15.67 12.05
N MET A 53 5.47 14.47 12.46
CA MET A 53 4.34 13.74 11.90
C MET A 53 3.03 14.19 12.53
N VAL A 54 2.06 14.63 11.74
CA VAL A 54 0.70 14.98 12.19
C VAL A 54 -0.27 13.91 11.69
N CYS A 55 -0.93 13.22 12.61
CA CYS A 55 -1.83 12.10 12.28
C CYS A 55 -3.13 12.14 13.10
N GLY A 56 -4.07 11.26 12.77
CA GLY A 56 -5.28 10.97 13.53
C GLY A 56 -5.16 9.64 14.28
N SER A 57 -6.16 9.33 15.11
CA SER A 57 -6.26 8.06 15.82
C SER A 57 -6.93 7.00 14.94
N TYR A 58 -6.15 6.32 14.12
CA TYR A 58 -6.63 5.28 13.23
C TYR A 58 -6.72 3.93 13.94
N GLY A 59 -7.91 3.29 13.92
CA GLY A 59 -8.14 2.03 14.64
C GLY A 59 -7.29 0.83 14.18
N GLY A 60 -6.77 0.84 12.95
CA GLY A 60 -5.82 -0.16 12.44
C GLY A 60 -4.35 0.26 12.60
N GLY A 61 -4.09 1.47 13.09
CA GLY A 61 -2.76 2.02 13.29
C GLY A 61 -2.31 1.98 14.75
N ASN A 62 -1.01 2.13 14.95
CA ASN A 62 -0.40 2.37 16.25
C ASN A 62 0.69 3.42 16.07
N THR A 63 0.53 4.56 16.73
CA THR A 63 1.51 5.66 16.64
C THR A 63 2.74 5.44 17.53
N GLY A 64 2.69 4.48 18.45
CA GLY A 64 3.71 4.24 19.45
C GLY A 64 3.60 5.18 20.66
N LEU A 65 2.55 6.02 20.76
CA LEU A 65 2.31 6.90 21.88
C LEU A 65 1.30 6.31 22.85
N ASP A 66 1.66 6.21 24.13
CA ASP A 66 0.81 5.68 25.22
C ASP A 66 0.26 6.78 26.13
N THR A 67 0.66 8.05 25.91
CA THR A 67 0.19 9.17 26.71
C THR A 67 -1.29 9.48 26.48
N PRO A 68 -2.04 9.94 27.49
CA PRO A 68 -3.43 10.32 27.31
C PRO A 68 -3.58 11.56 26.40
N PHE A 69 -4.72 11.67 25.74
CA PHE A 69 -5.06 12.87 24.97
C PHE A 69 -5.35 14.04 25.92
N LEU A 70 -4.69 15.16 25.66
CA LEU A 70 -4.92 16.43 26.35
C LEU A 70 -5.42 17.46 25.32
N THR A 71 -6.55 18.09 25.60
CA THR A 71 -7.18 19.09 24.70
C THR A 71 -7.34 18.62 23.23
N GLY A 72 -7.67 17.32 23.07
CA GLY A 72 -7.94 16.72 21.76
C GLY A 72 -6.72 16.40 20.90
N LYS A 73 -5.54 16.29 21.53
CA LYS A 73 -4.30 15.79 20.92
C LYS A 73 -3.38 15.16 21.97
N ARG A 74 -2.44 14.33 21.52
CA ARG A 74 -1.26 13.92 22.29
C ARG A 74 0.00 14.12 21.46
N THR A 75 1.13 14.27 22.13
CA THR A 75 2.43 14.48 21.49
C THR A 75 3.50 13.62 22.13
N GLY A 76 4.48 13.24 21.38
CA GLY A 76 5.64 12.47 21.85
C GLY A 76 6.62 12.23 20.69
N GLN A 77 7.63 11.41 20.96
CA GLN A 77 8.63 11.07 19.96
C GLN A 77 8.78 9.54 19.86
N VAL A 78 8.84 9.03 18.65
CA VAL A 78 9.08 7.60 18.35
C VAL A 78 10.12 7.51 17.24
N ASP A 79 11.20 6.79 17.50
CA ASP A 79 12.33 6.58 16.56
C ASP A 79 12.90 7.89 15.96
N GLY A 80 12.92 8.97 16.77
CA GLY A 80 13.38 10.29 16.36
C GLY A 80 12.35 11.13 15.59
N ILE A 81 11.15 10.59 15.35
CA ILE A 81 10.03 11.29 14.72
C ILE A 81 9.19 11.95 15.82
N ASP A 82 9.05 13.26 15.79
CA ASP A 82 8.09 13.97 16.64
C ASP A 82 6.68 13.72 16.13
N ILE A 83 5.76 13.29 17.00
CA ILE A 83 4.39 12.93 16.61
C ILE A 83 3.39 13.86 17.28
N ILE A 84 2.48 14.41 16.51
CA ILE A 84 1.27 15.11 16.95
C ILE A 84 0.08 14.25 16.51
N GLU A 85 -0.48 13.49 17.44
CA GLU A 85 -1.66 12.68 17.19
C GLU A 85 -2.91 13.43 17.63
N LEU A 86 -3.83 13.64 16.70
CA LEU A 86 -5.12 14.27 16.95
C LEU A 86 -6.13 13.21 17.41
N ASP A 87 -6.89 13.52 18.45
CA ASP A 87 -7.98 12.66 18.93
C ASP A 87 -9.13 12.67 17.93
N LEU A 88 -9.00 11.87 16.89
CA LEU A 88 -9.94 11.73 15.78
C LEU A 88 -10.04 10.25 15.42
N ALA A 89 -10.83 9.52 16.19
CA ALA A 89 -11.07 8.11 15.96
C ALA A 89 -11.62 7.87 14.54
N TYR A 90 -11.01 6.92 13.82
CA TYR A 90 -11.37 6.52 12.48
C TYR A 90 -11.29 5.00 12.35
N SER A 91 -12.30 4.41 11.70
CA SER A 91 -12.30 3.00 11.33
C SER A 91 -12.79 2.80 9.90
N ASN A 92 -12.27 1.80 9.22
CA ASN A 92 -12.77 1.39 7.89
C ASN A 92 -14.21 0.84 7.95
N ALA A 93 -14.69 0.44 9.13
CA ALA A 93 -16.06 0.03 9.38
C ALA A 93 -17.06 1.20 9.51
N ASP A 94 -16.55 2.44 9.69
CA ASP A 94 -17.41 3.62 9.81
C ASP A 94 -18.13 3.92 8.51
N GLY A 95 -19.40 4.38 8.61
CA GLY A 95 -20.20 4.80 7.48
C GLY A 95 -19.60 6.04 6.75
N PHE A 96 -19.96 6.22 5.50
CA PHE A 96 -19.43 7.28 4.62
C PHE A 96 -19.46 8.68 5.24
N VAL A 97 -20.59 9.09 5.85
CA VAL A 97 -20.75 10.43 6.44
C VAL A 97 -19.80 10.64 7.62
N LYS A 98 -19.69 9.65 8.52
CA LYS A 98 -18.78 9.72 9.69
C LYS A 98 -17.33 9.83 9.24
N ARG A 99 -16.94 9.03 8.24
CA ARG A 99 -15.59 9.08 7.65
C ARG A 99 -15.28 10.45 7.03
N SER A 100 -16.20 10.99 6.24
CA SER A 100 -16.05 12.30 5.59
C SER A 100 -15.92 13.43 6.62
N LEU A 101 -16.71 13.41 7.69
CA LEU A 101 -16.62 14.37 8.79
C LEU A 101 -15.28 14.26 9.53
N THR A 102 -14.77 13.05 9.76
CA THR A 102 -13.46 12.83 10.38
C THR A 102 -12.33 13.37 9.49
N PHE A 103 -12.39 13.15 8.18
CA PHE A 103 -11.42 13.71 7.23
C PHE A 103 -11.43 15.24 7.22
N LEU A 104 -12.60 15.85 7.25
CA LEU A 104 -12.73 17.32 7.31
C LEU A 104 -12.22 17.88 8.65
N LYS A 105 -12.55 17.24 9.78
CA LYS A 105 -12.05 17.64 11.10
C LYS A 105 -10.52 17.55 11.17
N PHE A 106 -9.93 16.50 10.59
CA PHE A 106 -8.48 16.36 10.49
C PHE A 106 -7.88 17.51 9.69
N ALA A 107 -8.42 17.80 8.52
CA ALA A 107 -7.95 18.90 7.66
C ALA A 107 -8.00 20.26 8.39
N VAL A 108 -9.12 20.58 9.03
CA VAL A 108 -9.31 21.86 9.75
C VAL A 108 -8.30 22.00 10.91
N LYS A 109 -8.15 20.96 11.75
CA LYS A 109 -7.15 20.99 12.84
C LYS A 109 -5.72 21.09 12.27
N SER A 110 -5.44 20.39 11.18
CA SER A 110 -4.14 20.42 10.49
C SER A 110 -3.80 21.77 9.88
N ILE A 111 -4.77 22.56 9.38
CA ILE A 111 -4.55 23.95 8.97
C ILE A 111 -3.99 24.77 10.13
N GLY A 112 -4.58 24.68 11.31
CA GLY A 112 -4.12 25.40 12.50
C GLY A 112 -2.66 25.07 12.86
N ILE A 113 -2.26 23.80 12.71
CA ILE A 113 -0.88 23.35 12.91
C ILE A 113 0.02 23.90 11.80
N ALA A 114 -0.37 23.75 10.54
CA ALA A 114 0.39 24.26 9.39
C ALA A 114 0.64 25.77 9.44
N LEU A 115 -0.28 26.55 10.02
CA LEU A 115 -0.14 28.01 10.14
C LEU A 115 0.71 28.46 11.33
N ARG A 116 0.86 27.63 12.37
CA ARG A 116 1.50 28.02 13.64
C ARG A 116 2.82 27.33 13.92
N HIS A 117 2.97 26.08 13.43
CA HIS A 117 4.18 25.29 13.67
C HIS A 117 5.40 25.84 12.92
N ASN A 118 6.59 25.58 13.44
CA ASN A 118 7.83 26.02 12.80
C ASN A 118 8.40 24.88 11.94
N TYR A 119 8.52 25.10 10.64
CA TYR A 119 9.03 24.13 9.66
C TYR A 119 9.56 24.83 8.42
N ASP A 120 10.29 24.10 7.60
CA ASP A 120 10.89 24.57 6.34
C ASP A 120 10.10 24.05 5.14
N VAL A 121 9.59 22.83 5.19
CA VAL A 121 8.81 22.18 4.14
C VAL A 121 7.60 21.43 4.71
N VAL A 122 6.48 21.46 3.97
CA VAL A 122 5.32 20.62 4.24
C VAL A 122 5.35 19.41 3.31
N PHE A 123 5.16 18.22 3.87
CA PHE A 123 4.91 17.00 3.15
C PHE A 123 3.50 16.50 3.52
N ALA A 124 2.66 16.20 2.54
CA ALA A 124 1.36 15.61 2.80
C ALA A 124 1.13 14.42 1.88
N THR A 125 0.54 13.36 2.42
CA THR A 125 0.26 12.13 1.67
C THR A 125 -1.23 11.79 1.70
N THR A 126 -1.79 11.41 0.55
CA THR A 126 -3.10 10.76 0.51
C THR A 126 -2.96 9.34 1.12
N THR A 127 -3.94 8.67 1.63
CA THR A 127 -5.35 8.89 1.77
C THR A 127 -5.65 9.50 3.14
N PRO A 128 -6.63 10.35 3.31
CA PRO A 128 -7.59 10.89 2.34
C PRO A 128 -7.04 12.08 1.55
N LEU A 129 -7.73 12.47 0.45
CA LEU A 129 -7.37 13.63 -0.37
C LEU A 129 -7.32 14.94 0.45
N THR A 130 -8.15 15.06 1.48
CA THR A 130 -8.20 16.21 2.39
C THR A 130 -6.89 16.44 3.17
N ALA A 131 -5.98 15.46 3.20
CA ALA A 131 -4.64 15.63 3.79
C ALA A 131 -3.79 16.67 3.03
N GLY A 132 -4.11 16.97 1.77
CA GLY A 132 -3.48 18.04 1.00
C GLY A 132 -3.84 19.47 1.47
N ILE A 133 -4.99 19.65 2.13
CA ILE A 133 -5.51 20.95 2.53
C ILE A 133 -4.51 21.77 3.38
N PRO A 134 -3.90 21.26 4.46
CA PRO A 134 -2.90 22.00 5.22
C PRO A 134 -1.69 22.43 4.37
N GLY A 135 -1.29 21.63 3.38
CA GLY A 135 -0.24 21.98 2.43
C GLY A 135 -0.61 23.16 1.53
N ILE A 136 -1.87 23.24 1.08
CA ILE A 136 -2.39 24.38 0.33
C ILE A 136 -2.27 25.66 1.16
N PHE A 137 -2.73 25.64 2.42
CA PHE A 137 -2.64 26.81 3.30
C PHE A 137 -1.18 27.19 3.62
N ALA A 138 -0.31 26.21 3.86
CA ALA A 138 1.12 26.44 4.05
C ALA A 138 1.75 27.14 2.84
N ARG A 139 1.40 26.68 1.64
CA ARG A 139 1.89 27.23 0.37
C ARG A 139 1.50 28.69 0.16
N TRP A 140 0.21 28.98 0.29
CA TRP A 140 -0.32 30.28 -0.11
C TRP A 140 -0.27 31.33 0.99
N LEU A 141 -0.42 30.95 2.27
CA LEU A 141 -0.40 31.91 3.38
C LEU A 141 0.98 32.05 4.03
N ARG A 142 1.77 30.96 4.09
CA ARG A 142 3.12 31.02 4.68
C ARG A 142 4.24 30.96 3.66
N ARG A 143 3.93 30.82 2.38
CA ARG A 143 4.90 30.73 1.26
C ARG A 143 5.91 29.59 1.46
N LYS A 144 5.52 28.51 2.17
CA LYS A 144 6.37 27.37 2.42
C LYS A 144 6.33 26.38 1.26
N PRO A 145 7.45 25.71 0.92
CA PRO A 145 7.44 24.60 -0.01
C PRO A 145 6.46 23.51 0.42
N PHE A 146 5.75 22.95 -0.56
CA PHE A 146 4.78 21.87 -0.35
C PHE A 146 5.08 20.71 -1.30
N VAL A 147 5.25 19.51 -0.74
CA VAL A 147 5.36 18.24 -1.45
C VAL A 147 4.11 17.44 -1.22
N PHE A 148 3.48 16.98 -2.30
CA PHE A 148 2.23 16.22 -2.23
C PHE A 148 2.43 14.82 -2.78
N GLU A 149 2.31 13.82 -1.93
CA GLU A 149 2.36 12.40 -2.30
C GLU A 149 0.97 11.89 -2.61
N VAL A 150 0.81 11.37 -3.82
CA VAL A 150 -0.43 10.81 -4.35
C VAL A 150 -0.31 9.29 -4.36
N ARG A 151 -1.04 8.64 -3.45
CA ARG A 151 -1.02 7.17 -3.34
C ARG A 151 -2.08 6.51 -4.20
N ASP A 152 -3.18 7.23 -4.44
CA ASP A 152 -4.30 6.82 -5.27
C ASP A 152 -4.84 8.03 -6.03
N LEU A 153 -5.32 7.84 -7.26
CA LEU A 153 -5.95 8.90 -8.05
C LEU A 153 -7.38 9.13 -7.57
N TRP A 154 -7.61 10.26 -6.91
CA TRP A 154 -8.90 10.73 -6.45
C TRP A 154 -9.37 11.88 -7.34
N PRO A 155 -10.64 11.94 -7.77
CA PRO A 155 -11.77 11.06 -7.43
C PRO A 155 -11.94 9.86 -8.36
N GLU A 156 -10.99 9.57 -9.27
CA GLU A 156 -11.15 8.54 -10.31
C GLU A 156 -11.38 7.16 -9.72
N LEU A 157 -10.59 6.78 -8.69
CA LEU A 157 -10.69 5.47 -8.08
C LEU A 157 -12.06 5.22 -7.41
N PRO A 158 -12.55 6.05 -6.47
CA PRO A 158 -13.87 5.85 -5.87
C PRO A 158 -15.02 5.96 -6.87
N LYS A 159 -14.86 6.70 -7.97
CA LYS A 159 -15.81 6.75 -9.08
C LYS A 159 -15.84 5.42 -9.85
N ALA A 160 -14.67 4.89 -10.21
CA ALA A 160 -14.56 3.62 -10.93
C ALA A 160 -15.07 2.42 -10.10
N MET A 161 -14.92 2.48 -8.78
CA MET A 161 -15.46 1.49 -7.84
C MET A 161 -16.96 1.70 -7.52
N GLU A 162 -17.59 2.71 -8.10
CA GLU A 162 -18.98 3.10 -7.82
C GLU A 162 -19.29 3.42 -6.34
N VAL A 163 -18.28 3.71 -5.54
CA VAL A 163 -18.41 4.07 -4.11
C VAL A 163 -18.98 5.48 -3.96
N ILE A 164 -18.62 6.40 -4.86
CA ILE A 164 -19.10 7.78 -4.89
C ILE A 164 -19.71 8.05 -6.26
N LYS A 165 -21.03 8.25 -6.29
CA LYS A 165 -21.81 8.51 -7.53
C LYS A 165 -22.32 9.95 -7.63
N ASN A 166 -22.35 10.69 -6.52
CA ASN A 166 -22.88 12.05 -6.48
C ASN A 166 -21.96 13.01 -7.25
N PRO A 167 -22.44 13.67 -8.33
CA PRO A 167 -21.63 14.53 -9.19
C PRO A 167 -21.10 15.77 -8.46
N VAL A 168 -21.82 16.29 -7.48
CA VAL A 168 -21.39 17.46 -6.69
C VAL A 168 -20.18 17.07 -5.82
N VAL A 169 -20.25 15.91 -5.17
CA VAL A 169 -19.13 15.39 -4.36
C VAL A 169 -17.91 15.13 -5.24
N LEU A 170 -18.11 14.48 -6.39
CA LEU A 170 -17.02 14.22 -7.35
C LEU A 170 -16.41 15.52 -7.87
N GLY A 171 -17.23 16.54 -8.17
CA GLY A 171 -16.75 17.86 -8.59
C GLY A 171 -15.95 18.57 -7.51
N ALA A 172 -16.40 18.53 -6.25
CA ALA A 172 -15.67 19.09 -5.12
C ALA A 172 -14.31 18.37 -4.89
N MET A 173 -14.28 17.05 -5.03
CA MET A 173 -13.06 16.25 -4.94
C MET A 173 -12.09 16.57 -6.09
N SER A 174 -12.58 16.68 -7.33
CA SER A 174 -11.74 17.09 -8.48
C SER A 174 -11.15 18.48 -8.31
N SER A 175 -11.93 19.40 -7.74
CA SER A 175 -11.45 20.76 -7.45
C SER A 175 -10.36 20.77 -6.37
N LEU A 176 -10.53 19.96 -5.32
CA LEU A 176 -9.52 19.80 -4.26
C LEU A 176 -8.25 19.12 -4.77
N GLU A 177 -8.39 18.08 -5.60
CA GLU A 177 -7.27 17.43 -6.28
C GLU A 177 -6.47 18.45 -7.11
N TRP A 178 -7.15 19.16 -8.01
CA TRP A 178 -6.54 20.18 -8.86
C TRP A 178 -5.82 21.26 -8.03
N LEU A 179 -6.46 21.75 -6.97
CA LEU A 179 -5.88 22.76 -6.10
C LEU A 179 -4.65 22.24 -5.34
N SER A 180 -4.68 20.97 -4.90
CA SER A 180 -3.55 20.31 -4.24
C SER A 180 -2.35 20.19 -5.19
N TYR A 181 -2.57 19.73 -6.42
CA TYR A 181 -1.52 19.59 -7.42
C TYR A 181 -0.92 20.95 -7.82
N ARG A 182 -1.77 21.95 -8.04
CA ARG A 182 -1.32 23.30 -8.40
C ARG A 182 -0.55 23.97 -7.25
N SER A 183 -0.90 23.70 -6.01
CA SER A 183 -0.23 24.26 -4.84
C SER A 183 1.10 23.57 -4.52
N ALA A 184 1.25 22.30 -4.90
CA ALA A 184 2.46 21.53 -4.65
C ALA A 184 3.63 22.04 -5.51
N HIS A 185 4.82 22.17 -4.91
CA HIS A 185 6.07 22.40 -5.65
C HIS A 185 6.52 21.13 -6.38
N ARG A 186 6.32 19.99 -5.74
CA ARG A 186 6.59 18.67 -6.29
C ARG A 186 5.45 17.73 -5.93
N CYS A 187 5.11 16.85 -6.84
CA CYS A 187 4.22 15.74 -6.61
C CYS A 187 5.01 14.43 -6.62
N ILE A 188 4.59 13.47 -5.82
CA ILE A 188 5.13 12.11 -5.80
C ILE A 188 3.99 11.16 -6.20
N GLY A 189 4.24 10.31 -7.18
CA GLY A 189 3.34 9.22 -7.55
C GLY A 189 3.95 7.87 -7.20
N LEU A 190 3.14 6.91 -6.77
CA LEU A 190 3.60 5.61 -6.33
C LEU A 190 3.72 4.58 -7.47
N SER A 191 3.22 4.91 -8.64
CA SER A 191 3.32 4.08 -9.84
C SER A 191 3.43 4.96 -11.08
N PRO A 192 3.91 4.42 -12.21
CA PRO A 192 3.91 5.15 -13.49
C PRO A 192 2.52 5.68 -13.87
N GLY A 193 1.46 4.88 -13.65
CA GLY A 193 0.09 5.31 -13.94
C GLY A 193 -0.40 6.45 -13.04
N ILE A 194 0.03 6.51 -11.76
CA ILE A 194 -0.24 7.67 -10.90
C ILE A 194 0.51 8.90 -11.41
N VAL A 195 1.77 8.75 -11.83
CA VAL A 195 2.56 9.85 -12.45
C VAL A 195 1.85 10.38 -13.69
N ASP A 196 1.37 9.48 -14.55
CA ASP A 196 0.61 9.83 -15.76
C ASP A 196 -0.72 10.51 -15.42
N GLY A 197 -1.44 10.02 -14.41
CA GLY A 197 -2.66 10.62 -13.90
C GLY A 197 -2.44 12.05 -13.40
N ILE A 198 -1.39 12.29 -12.61
CA ILE A 198 -1.03 13.63 -12.13
C ILE A 198 -0.66 14.55 -13.32
N ALA A 199 0.12 14.04 -14.28
CA ALA A 199 0.53 14.80 -15.47
C ALA A 199 -0.67 15.17 -16.34
N SER A 200 -1.66 14.28 -16.48
CA SER A 200 -2.90 14.52 -17.24
C SER A 200 -3.74 15.68 -16.67
N ARG A 201 -3.54 16.01 -15.39
CA ARG A 201 -4.16 17.16 -14.71
C ARG A 201 -3.38 18.47 -14.90
N GLY A 202 -2.38 18.49 -15.79
CA GLY A 202 -1.61 19.66 -16.16
C GLY A 202 -0.42 19.95 -15.25
N VAL A 203 0.04 18.99 -14.46
CA VAL A 203 1.31 19.11 -13.71
C VAL A 203 2.46 18.74 -14.64
N PRO A 204 3.46 19.61 -14.83
CA PRO A 204 4.64 19.30 -15.64
C PRO A 204 5.38 18.06 -15.09
N ARG A 205 5.82 17.16 -15.98
CA ARG A 205 6.46 15.89 -15.58
C ARG A 205 7.73 16.08 -14.75
N GLU A 206 8.48 17.14 -15.00
CA GLU A 206 9.68 17.50 -14.20
C GLU A 206 9.35 17.88 -12.75
N ARG A 207 8.07 18.11 -12.44
CA ARG A 207 7.58 18.33 -11.07
C ARG A 207 7.01 17.08 -10.43
N ILE A 208 7.00 15.96 -11.11
CA ILE A 208 6.44 14.70 -10.61
C ILE A 208 7.56 13.68 -10.48
N GLN A 209 7.72 13.10 -9.29
CA GLN A 209 8.68 12.05 -9.01
C GLN A 209 7.96 10.72 -8.83
N LEU A 210 8.47 9.67 -9.46
CA LEU A 210 8.06 8.29 -9.18
C LEU A 210 8.81 7.77 -7.95
N VAL A 211 8.07 7.45 -6.89
CA VAL A 211 8.61 6.80 -5.68
C VAL A 211 7.66 5.67 -5.29
N PRO A 212 7.85 4.45 -5.79
CA PRO A 212 7.00 3.31 -5.48
C PRO A 212 6.95 2.99 -3.99
N ASN A 213 6.02 2.13 -3.60
CA ASN A 213 6.13 1.45 -2.33
C ASN A 213 7.40 0.59 -2.32
N GLY A 214 7.80 0.17 -1.17
CA GLY A 214 8.93 -0.71 -0.94
C GLY A 214 8.67 -1.52 0.33
N CYS A 215 9.68 -2.23 0.76
CA CYS A 215 9.64 -3.02 1.99
C CYS A 215 10.88 -2.76 2.83
N ASP A 216 10.88 -3.29 4.04
CA ASP A 216 12.07 -3.35 4.88
C ASP A 216 12.88 -4.59 4.49
N VAL A 217 13.85 -4.40 3.62
CA VAL A 217 14.69 -5.49 3.07
C VAL A 217 15.42 -6.24 4.19
N ASP A 218 15.82 -5.55 5.26
CA ASP A 218 16.58 -6.15 6.37
C ASP A 218 15.74 -7.17 7.15
N ILE A 219 14.41 -6.98 7.21
CA ILE A 219 13.53 -7.96 7.84
C ILE A 219 13.52 -9.27 7.04
N PHE A 220 13.46 -9.19 5.71
CA PHE A 220 13.41 -10.38 4.84
C PHE A 220 14.77 -11.02 4.56
N ARG A 221 15.88 -10.35 4.89
CA ARG A 221 17.23 -10.94 4.86
C ARG A 221 17.48 -11.88 6.04
N GLN A 222 16.71 -11.75 7.12
CA GLN A 222 16.80 -12.67 8.23
C GLN A 222 16.26 -14.04 7.80
N VAL A 223 16.99 -15.09 8.13
CA VAL A 223 16.49 -16.46 7.91
C VAL A 223 15.39 -16.71 8.94
N GLY A 224 14.13 -16.71 8.49
CA GLY A 224 12.99 -17.03 9.33
C GLY A 224 12.96 -18.54 9.68
N ASN A 225 12.17 -18.88 10.69
CA ASN A 225 11.80 -20.28 10.94
C ASN A 225 10.61 -20.60 10.02
N PRO A 226 10.78 -21.43 8.97
CA PRO A 226 9.71 -21.74 8.02
C PRO A 226 8.42 -22.16 8.74
N TRP A 227 7.32 -21.55 8.36
CA TRP A 227 6.02 -21.80 8.96
C TRP A 227 4.93 -21.85 7.89
N ARG A 228 4.09 -22.86 7.96
CA ARG A 228 2.91 -23.02 7.12
C ARG A 228 1.65 -22.94 7.97
N PRO A 229 0.53 -22.35 7.46
CA PRO A 229 -0.77 -22.46 8.11
C PRO A 229 -1.20 -23.91 8.27
N GLU A 230 -1.96 -24.20 9.33
CA GLU A 230 -2.59 -25.51 9.53
C GLU A 230 -3.44 -25.89 8.31
N GLY A 231 -3.35 -27.14 7.85
CA GLY A 231 -3.99 -27.65 6.65
C GLY A 231 -3.12 -27.62 5.40
N ILE A 232 -1.84 -27.19 5.49
CA ILE A 232 -0.87 -27.26 4.39
C ILE A 232 0.37 -28.04 4.85
N ASN A 233 0.61 -29.20 4.23
CA ASN A 233 1.75 -30.06 4.52
C ASN A 233 3.05 -29.53 3.90
N ASP A 234 4.20 -29.98 4.40
CA ASP A 234 5.52 -29.53 3.95
C ASP A 234 5.87 -29.98 2.53
N ASP A 235 5.29 -31.06 2.05
CA ASP A 235 5.48 -31.59 0.70
C ASP A 235 4.58 -30.95 -0.36
N GLN A 236 3.53 -30.20 0.06
CA GLN A 236 2.60 -29.54 -0.84
C GLN A 236 3.17 -28.21 -1.34
N PHE A 237 2.83 -27.87 -2.57
CA PHE A 237 3.11 -26.55 -3.14
C PHE A 237 2.19 -25.50 -2.50
N MET A 238 2.76 -24.42 -1.99
CA MET A 238 2.02 -23.36 -1.31
C MET A 238 2.10 -22.02 -2.07
N ALA A 239 0.98 -21.62 -2.68
CA ALA A 239 0.78 -20.26 -3.15
C ALA A 239 0.22 -19.39 -2.01
N VAL A 240 0.77 -18.18 -1.78
CA VAL A 240 0.37 -17.34 -0.66
C VAL A 240 -0.12 -15.97 -1.10
N PHE A 241 -1.29 -15.56 -0.60
CA PHE A 241 -1.74 -14.17 -0.61
C PHE A 241 -1.69 -13.61 0.80
N THR A 242 -1.03 -12.45 0.97
CA THR A 242 -0.98 -11.74 2.25
C THR A 242 -1.57 -10.35 2.08
N GLY A 243 -2.66 -10.05 2.76
CA GLY A 243 -3.28 -8.72 2.63
C GLY A 243 -4.75 -8.66 3.03
N THR A 244 -5.36 -7.53 2.69
CA THR A 244 -6.77 -7.28 3.00
C THR A 244 -7.69 -8.12 2.11
N HIS A 245 -8.64 -8.84 2.71
CA HIS A 245 -9.70 -9.54 2.00
C HIS A 245 -10.84 -8.55 1.67
N GLY A 246 -10.53 -7.60 0.79
CA GLY A 246 -11.41 -6.51 0.39
C GLY A 246 -11.78 -6.56 -1.10
N GLN A 247 -12.73 -5.71 -1.49
CA GLN A 247 -13.24 -5.65 -2.87
C GLN A 247 -12.14 -5.36 -3.91
N ALA A 248 -11.13 -4.55 -3.55
CA ALA A 248 -10.06 -4.19 -4.45
C ALA A 248 -9.13 -5.37 -4.81
N ASN A 249 -9.08 -6.42 -3.99
CA ASN A 249 -8.15 -7.55 -4.20
C ASN A 249 -8.72 -8.68 -5.06
N GLY A 250 -10.05 -8.72 -5.29
CA GLY A 250 -10.67 -9.68 -6.21
C GLY A 250 -10.33 -11.14 -5.91
N LEU A 251 -10.43 -11.57 -4.64
CA LEU A 251 -10.07 -12.91 -4.20
C LEU A 251 -11.02 -14.01 -4.73
N ASP A 252 -12.13 -13.65 -5.34
CA ASP A 252 -12.99 -14.53 -6.13
C ASP A 252 -12.23 -15.20 -7.29
N ALA A 253 -11.24 -14.54 -7.87
CA ALA A 253 -10.35 -15.13 -8.87
C ALA A 253 -9.56 -16.34 -8.32
N VAL A 254 -9.19 -16.31 -7.03
CA VAL A 254 -8.51 -17.44 -6.37
C VAL A 254 -9.47 -18.62 -6.20
N VAL A 255 -10.72 -18.34 -5.81
CA VAL A 255 -11.75 -19.40 -5.65
C VAL A 255 -12.01 -20.09 -6.99
N ALA A 256 -12.07 -19.32 -8.09
CA ALA A 256 -12.25 -19.87 -9.43
C ALA A 256 -11.05 -20.74 -9.86
N ALA A 257 -9.82 -20.28 -9.65
CA ALA A 257 -8.63 -21.05 -9.98
C ALA A 257 -8.48 -22.33 -9.11
N ALA A 258 -8.82 -22.22 -7.83
CA ALA A 258 -8.80 -23.35 -6.91
C ALA A 258 -9.81 -24.46 -7.31
N GLU A 259 -10.99 -24.06 -7.82
CA GLU A 259 -11.98 -24.99 -8.37
C GLU A 259 -11.43 -25.74 -9.58
N VAL A 260 -10.75 -25.06 -10.50
CA VAL A 260 -10.09 -25.68 -11.64
C VAL A 260 -9.04 -26.69 -11.19
N LEU A 261 -8.14 -26.30 -10.26
CA LEU A 261 -7.11 -27.19 -9.72
C LEU A 261 -7.71 -28.44 -9.06
N GLN A 262 -8.76 -28.27 -8.26
CA GLN A 262 -9.42 -29.40 -7.60
C GLN A 262 -10.08 -30.33 -8.61
N ASN A 263 -10.76 -29.81 -9.63
CA ASN A 263 -11.36 -30.61 -10.71
C ASN A 263 -10.32 -31.38 -11.52
N ARG A 264 -9.08 -30.90 -11.58
CA ARG A 264 -7.93 -31.56 -12.21
C ARG A 264 -7.21 -32.55 -11.28
N GLY A 265 -7.65 -32.69 -10.02
CA GLY A 265 -7.05 -33.58 -9.03
C GLY A 265 -5.71 -33.12 -8.49
N ARG A 266 -5.38 -31.80 -8.56
CA ARG A 266 -4.13 -31.20 -8.03
C ARG A 266 -4.25 -30.94 -6.53
N GLU A 267 -4.32 -32.01 -5.74
CA GLU A 267 -4.38 -31.94 -4.27
C GLU A 267 -3.06 -31.48 -3.63
N ASP A 268 -1.98 -31.59 -4.38
CA ASP A 268 -0.63 -31.16 -4.02
C ASP A 268 -0.44 -29.64 -4.03
N ILE A 269 -1.38 -28.87 -4.62
CA ILE A 269 -1.33 -27.41 -4.70
C ILE A 269 -2.32 -26.80 -3.70
N LYS A 270 -1.82 -26.05 -2.72
CA LYS A 270 -2.62 -25.36 -1.71
C LYS A 270 -2.44 -23.83 -1.83
N ILE A 271 -3.51 -23.10 -1.54
CA ILE A 271 -3.51 -21.63 -1.58
C ILE A 271 -3.81 -21.10 -0.18
N ALA A 272 -2.85 -20.40 0.41
CA ALA A 272 -3.00 -19.77 1.72
C ALA A 272 -3.45 -18.31 1.56
N LEU A 273 -4.62 -17.96 2.09
CA LEU A 273 -5.14 -16.60 2.16
C LEU A 273 -4.96 -16.06 3.59
N VAL A 274 -3.87 -15.30 3.81
CA VAL A 274 -3.47 -14.78 5.12
C VAL A 274 -3.86 -13.31 5.23
N GLY A 275 -4.83 -13.01 6.07
CA GLY A 275 -5.34 -11.66 6.22
C GLY A 275 -6.77 -11.60 6.75
N ASP A 276 -7.31 -10.39 6.70
CA ASP A 276 -8.69 -10.13 7.11
C ASP A 276 -9.32 -9.04 6.23
N GLY A 277 -10.64 -8.93 6.27
CA GLY A 277 -11.36 -7.88 5.55
C GLY A 277 -12.85 -8.21 5.37
N LYS A 278 -13.57 -7.20 4.90
CA LYS A 278 -15.04 -7.24 4.80
C LYS A 278 -15.56 -8.41 3.98
N LEU A 279 -14.83 -8.84 2.96
CA LEU A 279 -15.27 -9.93 2.06
C LEU A 279 -14.79 -11.31 2.51
N LYS A 280 -13.96 -11.45 3.55
CA LYS A 280 -13.46 -12.74 4.01
C LYS A 280 -14.57 -13.77 4.26
N PRO A 281 -15.66 -13.46 4.99
CA PRO A 281 -16.75 -14.40 5.21
C PRO A 281 -17.42 -14.86 3.90
N GLN A 282 -17.58 -13.94 2.95
CA GLN A 282 -18.16 -14.25 1.63
C GLN A 282 -17.26 -15.19 0.82
N ILE A 283 -15.95 -14.94 0.78
CA ILE A 283 -14.98 -15.78 0.06
C ILE A 283 -14.91 -17.16 0.69
N GLN A 284 -14.93 -17.24 2.03
CA GLN A 284 -14.99 -18.53 2.75
C GLN A 284 -16.26 -19.33 2.40
N GLU A 285 -17.41 -18.64 2.32
CA GLU A 285 -18.67 -19.29 1.94
C GLU A 285 -18.64 -19.77 0.49
N MET A 286 -18.09 -18.97 -0.43
CA MET A 286 -17.91 -19.38 -1.83
C MET A 286 -17.04 -20.65 -1.94
N ALA A 287 -15.93 -20.71 -1.21
CA ALA A 287 -15.05 -21.88 -1.18
C ALA A 287 -15.77 -23.10 -0.60
N ARG A 288 -16.51 -22.93 0.51
CA ARG A 288 -17.28 -24.01 1.14
C ARG A 288 -18.39 -24.54 0.24
N ALA A 289 -19.15 -23.64 -0.41
CA ALA A 289 -20.23 -24.03 -1.31
C ALA A 289 -19.75 -24.85 -2.50
N LYS A 290 -18.50 -24.69 -2.90
CA LYS A 290 -17.83 -25.47 -3.97
C LYS A 290 -17.07 -26.70 -3.43
N GLY A 291 -17.07 -26.92 -2.12
CA GLY A 291 -16.35 -28.03 -1.49
C GLY A 291 -14.83 -27.95 -1.68
N LEU A 292 -14.24 -26.74 -1.75
CA LEU A 292 -12.81 -26.54 -1.98
C LEU A 292 -12.02 -26.80 -0.68
N ASP A 293 -11.12 -27.75 -0.70
CA ASP A 293 -10.20 -28.07 0.40
C ASP A 293 -8.75 -27.60 0.14
N ASN A 294 -8.51 -27.06 -1.04
CA ASN A 294 -7.22 -26.53 -1.47
C ASN A 294 -7.00 -25.04 -1.16
N ILE A 295 -7.97 -24.36 -0.49
CA ILE A 295 -7.83 -23.01 0.02
C ILE A 295 -7.80 -23.02 1.55
N VAL A 296 -6.76 -22.46 2.13
CA VAL A 296 -6.61 -22.30 3.58
C VAL A 296 -6.70 -20.83 3.97
N PHE A 297 -7.61 -20.50 4.89
CA PHE A 297 -7.79 -19.13 5.40
C PHE A 297 -7.12 -18.96 6.75
N HIS A 298 -6.26 -17.96 6.87
CA HIS A 298 -5.61 -17.64 8.13
C HIS A 298 -5.89 -16.19 8.55
N ALA A 299 -5.81 -15.93 9.85
CA ALA A 299 -5.88 -14.57 10.41
C ALA A 299 -4.65 -13.75 9.99
N PRO A 300 -4.71 -12.40 10.07
CA PRO A 300 -3.53 -11.56 9.91
C PRO A 300 -2.42 -11.96 10.89
N VAL A 301 -1.18 -11.91 10.43
CA VAL A 301 -0.01 -12.21 11.26
C VAL A 301 0.92 -11.00 11.35
N PRO A 302 1.70 -10.87 12.45
CA PRO A 302 2.71 -9.83 12.57
C PRO A 302 3.78 -9.95 11.45
N LYS A 303 4.46 -8.83 11.14
CA LYS A 303 5.46 -8.76 10.07
C LYS A 303 6.56 -9.83 10.21
N GLN A 304 7.03 -10.11 11.44
CA GLN A 304 8.02 -11.16 11.67
C GLN A 304 7.49 -12.55 11.26
N LYS A 305 6.22 -12.83 11.54
CA LYS A 305 5.61 -14.11 11.17
C LYS A 305 5.37 -14.21 9.64
N LEU A 306 5.25 -13.06 8.95
CA LEU A 306 5.23 -13.05 7.48
C LEU A 306 6.57 -13.50 6.89
N VAL A 307 7.71 -13.19 7.53
CA VAL A 307 9.02 -13.70 7.10
C VAL A 307 9.04 -15.23 7.16
N ASP A 308 8.56 -15.82 8.25
CA ASP A 308 8.46 -17.27 8.43
C ASP A 308 7.55 -17.92 7.37
N LEU A 309 6.40 -17.29 7.10
CA LEU A 309 5.46 -17.74 6.08
C LEU A 309 6.09 -17.71 4.68
N MET A 310 6.74 -16.60 4.33
CA MET A 310 7.37 -16.44 3.01
C MET A 310 8.58 -17.37 2.83
N ALA A 311 9.27 -17.72 3.93
CA ALA A 311 10.37 -18.70 3.89
C ALA A 311 9.90 -20.13 3.55
N SER A 312 8.59 -20.41 3.72
CA SER A 312 7.99 -21.74 3.43
C SER A 312 7.07 -21.72 2.20
N ALA A 313 6.73 -20.55 1.66
CA ALA A 313 5.90 -20.41 0.47
C ALA A 313 6.71 -20.66 -0.81
N ASP A 314 6.03 -21.13 -1.85
CA ASP A 314 6.63 -21.38 -3.16
C ASP A 314 6.41 -20.19 -4.12
N ILE A 315 5.26 -19.51 -4.02
CA ILE A 315 4.91 -18.36 -4.89
C ILE A 315 4.01 -17.36 -4.16
N GLY A 316 4.25 -16.06 -4.37
CA GLY A 316 3.39 -14.99 -3.88
C GLY A 316 2.31 -14.62 -4.88
N LEU A 317 1.09 -14.41 -4.42
CA LEU A 317 -0.04 -14.01 -5.26
C LEU A 317 -0.25 -12.50 -5.18
N GLN A 318 -0.08 -11.81 -6.30
CA GLN A 318 -0.37 -10.39 -6.45
C GLN A 318 -1.71 -10.22 -7.18
N LEU A 319 -2.76 -9.88 -6.41
CA LEU A 319 -4.13 -9.94 -6.89
C LEU A 319 -4.81 -8.58 -6.85
N LEU A 320 -5.57 -8.27 -7.90
CA LEU A 320 -6.51 -7.16 -7.97
C LEU A 320 -7.83 -7.61 -8.61
N ALA A 321 -8.90 -6.95 -8.19
CA ALA A 321 -10.18 -7.07 -8.88
C ALA A 321 -10.05 -6.62 -10.34
N ASN A 322 -10.82 -7.24 -11.23
CA ASN A 322 -10.86 -6.91 -12.65
C ASN A 322 -11.51 -5.53 -12.90
N VAL A 323 -10.85 -4.47 -12.40
CA VAL A 323 -11.26 -3.07 -12.58
C VAL A 323 -10.10 -2.32 -13.22
N PRO A 324 -10.23 -1.86 -14.48
CA PRO A 324 -9.13 -1.22 -15.22
C PRO A 324 -8.45 -0.06 -14.51
N ALA A 325 -9.17 0.69 -13.66
CA ALA A 325 -8.62 1.80 -12.88
C ALA A 325 -7.53 1.36 -11.88
N PHE A 326 -7.49 0.09 -11.46
CA PHE A 326 -6.46 -0.44 -10.57
C PHE A 326 -5.17 -0.82 -11.31
N TYR A 327 -5.25 -1.24 -12.59
CA TYR A 327 -4.15 -1.91 -13.25
C TYR A 327 -2.88 -1.08 -13.33
N TYR A 328 -3.01 0.23 -13.51
CA TYR A 328 -1.89 1.14 -13.73
C TYR A 328 -1.59 2.02 -12.51
N GLY A 329 -2.57 2.19 -11.62
CA GLY A 329 -2.54 3.13 -10.49
C GLY A 329 -2.09 2.52 -9.16
N THR A 330 -1.70 1.24 -9.09
CA THR A 330 -1.38 0.60 -7.82
C THR A 330 0.11 0.37 -7.62
N SER A 331 0.54 0.44 -6.36
CA SER A 331 1.87 0.05 -5.89
C SER A 331 1.70 -0.77 -4.61
N PRO A 332 1.33 -2.06 -4.72
CA PRO A 332 0.93 -2.89 -3.58
C PRO A 332 2.13 -3.31 -2.73
N ASN A 333 2.01 -3.18 -1.40
CA ASN A 333 3.09 -3.50 -0.47
C ASN A 333 3.50 -4.97 -0.51
N ASN A 334 2.54 -5.88 -0.65
CA ASN A 334 2.79 -7.31 -0.66
C ASN A 334 3.68 -7.76 -1.84
N PHE A 335 3.59 -7.09 -3.01
CA PHE A 335 4.52 -7.34 -4.11
C PHE A 335 5.97 -7.15 -3.69
N PHE A 336 6.27 -6.02 -3.02
CA PHE A 336 7.63 -5.71 -2.55
C PHE A 336 8.08 -6.65 -1.44
N ASP A 337 7.16 -7.07 -0.58
CA ASP A 337 7.44 -8.09 0.44
C ASP A 337 7.80 -9.44 -0.20
N TYR A 338 7.07 -9.88 -1.22
CA TYR A 338 7.35 -11.14 -1.93
C TYR A 338 8.72 -11.11 -2.61
N ILE A 339 9.01 -10.08 -3.41
CA ILE A 339 10.31 -10.02 -4.10
C ILE A 339 11.47 -9.90 -3.13
N SER A 340 11.34 -9.16 -2.02
CA SER A 340 12.34 -9.09 -0.97
C SER A 340 12.59 -10.42 -0.28
N ALA A 341 11.56 -11.21 -0.06
CA ALA A 341 11.67 -12.58 0.45
C ALA A 341 12.28 -13.55 -0.58
N GLY A 342 12.39 -13.12 -1.85
CA GLY A 342 12.83 -13.99 -2.95
C GLY A 342 11.77 -14.95 -3.43
N LEU A 343 10.48 -14.61 -3.21
CA LEU A 343 9.37 -15.35 -3.78
C LEU A 343 9.08 -14.89 -5.21
N PRO A 344 8.95 -15.81 -6.17
CA PRO A 344 8.35 -15.49 -7.46
C PRO A 344 6.93 -14.97 -7.28
N VAL A 345 6.45 -14.14 -8.20
CA VAL A 345 5.12 -13.55 -8.10
C VAL A 345 4.22 -13.99 -9.23
N LEU A 346 3.01 -14.49 -8.92
CA LEU A 346 1.93 -14.63 -9.89
C LEU A 346 1.00 -13.42 -9.77
N ASN A 347 0.91 -12.64 -10.85
CA ASN A 347 0.11 -11.43 -10.94
C ASN A 347 -1.07 -11.64 -11.90
N ASN A 348 -2.30 -11.26 -11.49
CA ASN A 348 -3.54 -11.49 -12.25
C ASN A 348 -4.07 -10.28 -12.99
N TYR A 349 -3.24 -9.27 -13.29
CA TYR A 349 -3.68 -8.06 -13.98
C TYR A 349 -2.56 -7.45 -14.83
N PRO A 350 -2.88 -6.71 -15.90
CA PRO A 350 -1.90 -6.02 -16.73
C PRO A 350 -1.37 -4.76 -16.00
N GLY A 351 -0.37 -4.13 -16.57
CA GLY A 351 0.17 -2.86 -16.10
C GLY A 351 1.65 -2.97 -15.76
N TRP A 352 2.15 -1.98 -15.02
CA TRP A 352 3.58 -1.85 -14.79
C TRP A 352 4.20 -2.99 -13.99
N LEU A 353 3.45 -3.58 -13.03
CA LEU A 353 3.95 -4.75 -12.29
C LEU A 353 4.06 -5.99 -13.17
N ALA A 354 3.07 -6.25 -14.03
CA ALA A 354 3.18 -7.32 -15.01
C ALA A 354 4.39 -7.13 -15.92
N GLY A 355 4.64 -5.88 -16.37
CA GLY A 355 5.84 -5.50 -17.11
C GLY A 355 7.14 -5.76 -16.35
N LEU A 356 7.22 -5.36 -15.08
CA LEU A 356 8.38 -5.63 -14.22
C LEU A 356 8.63 -7.12 -14.05
N ILE A 357 7.58 -7.90 -13.75
CA ILE A 357 7.68 -9.35 -13.57
C ILE A 357 8.22 -10.04 -14.83
N GLN A 358 7.74 -9.64 -16.00
CA GLN A 358 8.19 -10.18 -17.28
C GLN A 358 9.63 -9.73 -17.60
N GLN A 359 9.93 -8.43 -17.48
CA GLN A 359 11.24 -7.87 -17.78
C GLN A 359 12.35 -8.48 -16.92
N HIS A 360 12.09 -8.70 -15.64
CA HIS A 360 13.06 -9.23 -14.69
C HIS A 360 12.98 -10.74 -14.50
N TYR A 361 12.07 -11.42 -15.23
CA TYR A 361 11.89 -12.87 -15.15
C TYR A 361 11.68 -13.37 -13.69
N CYS A 362 10.93 -12.59 -12.88
CA CYS A 362 10.77 -12.84 -11.44
C CYS A 362 9.39 -13.42 -11.07
N GLY A 363 8.66 -13.95 -12.05
CA GLY A 363 7.34 -14.53 -11.81
C GLY A 363 6.54 -14.76 -13.08
N TYR A 364 5.23 -14.66 -12.96
CA TYR A 364 4.25 -14.90 -14.01
C TYR A 364 3.17 -13.81 -14.00
N ALA A 365 2.58 -13.54 -15.15
CA ALA A 365 1.46 -12.63 -15.29
C ALA A 365 0.38 -13.29 -16.15
N VAL A 366 -0.85 -13.32 -15.64
CA VAL A 366 -2.03 -13.89 -16.32
C VAL A 366 -3.08 -12.81 -16.55
N ALA A 367 -3.97 -13.05 -17.50
CA ALA A 367 -5.06 -12.14 -17.79
C ALA A 367 -6.07 -12.10 -16.62
N PRO A 368 -6.70 -10.95 -16.34
CA PRO A 368 -7.72 -10.85 -15.31
C PRO A 368 -8.96 -11.69 -15.68
N GLY A 369 -9.50 -12.41 -14.71
CA GLY A 369 -10.69 -13.26 -14.88
C GLY A 369 -10.45 -14.58 -15.61
N ASP A 370 -9.21 -14.91 -15.95
CA ASP A 370 -8.86 -16.19 -16.59
C ASP A 370 -8.44 -17.22 -15.53
N ALA A 371 -9.42 -17.95 -15.00
CA ALA A 371 -9.21 -18.97 -13.96
C ALA A 371 -8.38 -20.16 -14.47
N GLU A 372 -8.54 -20.53 -15.75
CA GLU A 372 -7.78 -21.62 -16.37
C GLU A 372 -6.31 -21.25 -16.48
N ALA A 373 -5.98 -20.07 -17.05
CA ALA A 373 -4.59 -19.61 -17.13
C ALA A 373 -3.95 -19.42 -15.76
N PHE A 374 -4.73 -19.03 -14.74
CA PHE A 374 -4.25 -18.93 -13.37
C PHE A 374 -3.88 -20.31 -12.82
N ALA A 375 -4.78 -21.30 -12.98
CA ALA A 375 -4.54 -22.69 -12.58
C ALA A 375 -3.36 -23.31 -13.34
N ASP A 376 -3.31 -23.18 -14.68
CA ASP A 376 -2.20 -23.65 -15.52
C ASP A 376 -0.85 -23.12 -15.03
N THR A 377 -0.83 -21.84 -14.62
CA THR A 377 0.41 -21.21 -14.12
C THR A 377 0.83 -21.78 -12.76
N LEU A 378 -0.11 -22.07 -11.86
CA LEU A 378 0.20 -22.70 -10.58
C LEU A 378 0.68 -24.14 -10.77
N GLU A 379 0.07 -24.91 -11.67
CA GLU A 379 0.51 -26.26 -12.04
C GLU A 379 1.92 -26.23 -12.63
N HIS A 380 2.14 -25.33 -13.62
CA HIS A 380 3.47 -25.16 -14.20
C HIS A 380 4.54 -24.82 -13.14
N ALA A 381 4.23 -23.92 -12.22
CA ALA A 381 5.14 -23.52 -11.14
C ALA A 381 5.43 -24.69 -10.19
N ALA A 382 4.42 -25.47 -9.82
CA ALA A 382 4.56 -26.63 -8.95
C ALA A 382 5.41 -27.73 -9.58
N ASP A 383 5.23 -27.97 -10.89
CA ASP A 383 5.92 -29.02 -11.65
C ASP A 383 7.34 -28.61 -12.04
N ASN A 384 7.65 -27.28 -12.08
CA ASN A 384 8.94 -26.74 -12.52
C ASN A 384 9.71 -26.01 -11.40
N LYS A 385 9.92 -26.66 -10.26
CA LYS A 385 10.59 -26.10 -9.07
C LYS A 385 11.97 -25.47 -9.37
N ARG A 386 12.70 -25.99 -10.37
CA ARG A 386 14.00 -25.43 -10.77
C ARG A 386 13.84 -24.04 -11.39
N GLU A 387 12.89 -23.85 -12.30
CA GLU A 387 12.57 -22.55 -12.91
C GLU A 387 12.08 -21.58 -11.83
N LEU A 388 11.18 -22.05 -10.97
CA LEU A 388 10.64 -21.26 -9.88
C LEU A 388 11.74 -20.70 -8.95
N LYS A 389 12.75 -21.53 -8.63
CA LYS A 389 13.91 -21.09 -7.84
C LYS A 389 14.72 -19.99 -8.54
N VAL A 390 14.91 -20.08 -9.87
CA VAL A 390 15.57 -19.02 -10.65
C VAL A 390 14.76 -17.75 -10.61
N LYS A 391 13.44 -17.82 -10.79
CA LYS A 391 12.55 -16.66 -10.69
C LYS A 391 12.59 -16.01 -9.31
N GLY A 392 12.68 -16.80 -8.24
CA GLY A 392 12.83 -16.30 -6.88
C GLY A 392 14.16 -15.57 -6.64
N GLN A 393 15.26 -16.05 -7.23
CA GLN A 393 16.53 -15.33 -7.21
C GLN A 393 16.43 -13.98 -7.95
N ARG A 394 15.81 -13.97 -9.14
CA ARG A 394 15.56 -12.75 -9.91
C ARG A 394 14.63 -11.76 -9.19
N ALA A 395 13.64 -12.28 -8.46
CA ALA A 395 12.78 -11.44 -7.62
C ALA A 395 13.59 -10.70 -6.54
N ARG A 396 14.55 -11.37 -5.93
CA ARG A 396 15.42 -10.75 -4.89
C ARG A 396 16.41 -9.74 -5.43
N GLU A 397 16.77 -9.84 -6.71
CA GLU A 397 17.67 -8.90 -7.40
C GLU A 397 16.95 -7.61 -7.85
N LEU A 398 15.62 -7.64 -7.99
CA LEU A 398 14.77 -6.50 -8.33
C LEU A 398 14.59 -5.54 -7.16
#